data_0a67543fb5168f49f345734cdd70de9e
#
_entry.id   0a67543fb5168f49f345734cdd70de9e
#
_cell.length_a   1.000
_cell.length_b   1.000
_cell.length_c   1.000
_cell.angle_alpha   90.00
_cell.angle_beta   90.00
_cell.angle_gamma   90.00
#
_symmetry.space_group_name_H-M   'P 1'
#
loop_
_entity.id
_entity.type
_entity.pdbx_description
1 polymer ?
#
loop_
_entity_poly.entity_id
_entity_poly.type
_entity_poly.pdbx_seq_one_letter_code
_entity_poly.pdbx_strand_id
1 'polypeptide(L)'
;MTKSLTTAVAPASALKPVLEYAGLGFELEEGPAPGGWRLRLVSSAAHPWTHGDVRAHLLAEGITADVARLEQPLPCPGHELLLTLPSEREVRALGRLVEARLTEVQNAALQLHRALAHIGVERRPDIQTMGIRSLIDIGMFDMDAGALLYRSLGGDESVLRDLDLGDWHDHERFARELERVISATGQVLLVESVPTCGHCRGRHGGNRVRFDYLDADDALLLADRLYRTAASAGAARPGN
;
A
#
# COMPACT_ATOMS: atom_id res chain seq x y z
N MET A 1 12.14 -30.62 -11.43
CA MET A 1 12.56 -29.72 -10.32
C MET A 1 12.34 -28.29 -10.79
N THR A 2 11.15 -27.76 -10.60
CA THR A 2 10.79 -26.40 -10.98
C THR A 2 11.02 -25.51 -9.75
N LYS A 3 12.08 -24.70 -9.78
CA LYS A 3 12.32 -23.69 -8.75
C LYS A 3 11.19 -22.66 -8.84
N SER A 4 10.34 -22.62 -7.82
CA SER A 4 9.47 -21.46 -7.56
C SER A 4 10.37 -20.23 -7.41
N LEU A 5 10.40 -19.41 -8.44
CA LEU A 5 10.96 -18.07 -8.36
C LEU A 5 9.98 -17.23 -7.55
N THR A 6 10.15 -17.24 -6.22
CA THR A 6 9.63 -16.16 -5.40
C THR A 6 10.40 -14.92 -5.85
N THR A 7 9.79 -14.10 -6.68
CA THR A 7 10.36 -12.84 -7.12
C THR A 7 10.51 -11.99 -5.86
N ALA A 8 11.71 -11.93 -5.31
CA ALA A 8 12.01 -11.07 -4.18
C ALA A 8 11.75 -9.63 -4.67
N VAL A 9 10.79 -8.97 -4.05
CA VAL A 9 10.49 -7.55 -4.32
C VAL A 9 11.78 -6.76 -4.14
N ALA A 10 12.15 -5.98 -5.16
CA ALA A 10 13.36 -5.17 -5.08
C ALA A 10 13.29 -4.28 -3.83
N PRO A 11 14.38 -4.15 -3.04
CA PRO A 11 14.37 -3.43 -1.76
C PRO A 11 13.84 -2.00 -1.86
N ALA A 12 14.09 -1.35 -2.99
CA ALA A 12 13.55 -0.03 -3.30
C ALA A 12 12.02 0.00 -3.43
N SER A 13 11.44 -1.04 -4.04
CA SER A 13 9.98 -1.16 -4.16
C SER A 13 9.32 -1.34 -2.80
N ALA A 14 10.02 -1.94 -1.83
CA ALA A 14 9.54 -2.08 -0.46
C ALA A 14 9.70 -0.79 0.36
N LEU A 15 10.75 0.02 0.10
CA LEU A 15 11.01 1.26 0.82
C LEU A 15 10.03 2.38 0.40
N LYS A 16 9.71 2.46 -0.89
CA LYS A 16 8.87 3.52 -1.43
C LYS A 16 7.54 3.71 -0.69
N PRO A 17 6.69 2.67 -0.49
CA PRO A 17 5.44 2.83 0.26
C PRO A 17 5.66 3.30 1.70
N VAL A 18 6.72 2.85 2.36
CA VAL A 18 7.03 3.26 3.74
C VAL A 18 7.29 4.76 3.82
N LEU A 19 8.09 5.31 2.92
CA LEU A 19 8.38 6.75 2.84
C LEU A 19 7.13 7.56 2.50
N GLU A 20 6.32 7.06 1.59
CA GLU A 20 5.06 7.69 1.19
C GLU A 20 4.08 7.80 2.35
N TYR A 21 3.89 6.72 3.14
CA TYR A 21 3.02 6.75 4.31
C TYR A 21 3.59 7.56 5.46
N ALA A 22 4.92 7.68 5.55
CA ALA A 22 5.57 8.61 6.47
C ALA A 22 5.35 10.08 6.08
N GLY A 23 4.75 10.36 4.92
CA GLY A 23 4.53 11.73 4.44
C GLY A 23 5.82 12.44 4.01
N LEU A 24 6.87 11.69 3.71
CA LEU A 24 8.15 12.23 3.30
C LEU A 24 8.15 12.51 1.79
N GLY A 25 8.54 13.71 1.41
CA GLY A 25 8.89 14.01 0.02
C GLY A 25 10.25 13.37 -0.31
N PHE A 26 10.29 12.53 -1.34
CA PHE A 26 11.52 11.83 -1.70
C PHE A 26 11.64 11.55 -3.20
N GLU A 27 12.89 11.36 -3.62
CA GLU A 27 13.26 10.74 -4.90
C GLU A 27 14.20 9.58 -4.60
N LEU A 28 14.01 8.44 -5.23
CA LEU A 28 14.80 7.23 -5.04
C LEU A 28 15.36 6.77 -6.38
N GLU A 29 16.68 6.66 -6.46
CA GLU A 29 17.42 6.25 -7.65
C GLU A 29 18.49 5.20 -7.32
N GLU A 30 18.94 4.46 -8.32
CA GLU A 30 20.06 3.54 -8.15
C GLU A 30 21.35 4.31 -7.80
N GLY A 31 22.08 3.79 -6.82
CA GLY A 31 23.35 4.36 -6.37
C GLY A 31 24.52 3.99 -7.28
N PRO A 32 25.70 4.59 -7.05
CA PRO A 32 26.89 4.32 -7.84
C PRO A 32 27.49 2.92 -7.62
N ALA A 33 27.19 2.30 -6.49
CA ALA A 33 27.63 0.94 -6.18
C ALA A 33 26.57 -0.09 -6.55
N PRO A 34 26.93 -1.30 -7.00
CA PRO A 34 25.97 -2.36 -7.26
C PRO A 34 25.12 -2.69 -6.03
N GLY A 35 23.80 -2.61 -6.16
CA GLY A 35 22.85 -2.81 -5.05
C GLY A 35 22.77 -1.65 -4.08
N GLY A 36 23.48 -0.55 -4.34
CA GLY A 36 23.36 0.70 -3.59
C GLY A 36 22.23 1.58 -4.11
N TRP A 37 21.78 2.51 -3.28
CA TRP A 37 20.68 3.42 -3.59
C TRP A 37 20.98 4.83 -3.14
N ARG A 38 20.45 5.80 -3.87
CA ARG A 38 20.43 7.21 -3.48
C ARG A 38 19.01 7.60 -3.14
N LEU A 39 18.83 8.16 -1.98
CA LEU A 39 17.57 8.68 -1.49
C LEU A 39 17.72 10.18 -1.26
N ARG A 40 17.02 10.98 -2.05
CA ARG A 40 16.90 12.40 -1.87
C ARG A 40 15.66 12.68 -1.03
N LEU A 41 15.81 13.27 0.13
CA LEU A 41 14.74 13.66 1.03
C LEU A 41 14.55 15.18 0.98
N VAL A 42 13.29 15.59 0.80
CA VAL A 42 12.93 17.01 0.86
C VAL A 42 12.50 17.34 2.28
N SER A 43 13.30 18.18 2.95
CA SER A 43 12.92 18.74 4.25
C SER A 43 11.83 19.79 4.06
N SER A 44 10.76 19.69 4.84
CA SER A 44 9.68 20.65 4.86
C SER A 44 9.52 21.28 6.24
N ALA A 45 8.72 22.35 6.34
CA ALA A 45 8.41 22.96 7.64
C ALA A 45 7.71 21.96 8.59
N ALA A 46 6.98 20.98 8.05
CA ALA A 46 6.34 19.92 8.82
C ALA A 46 7.34 18.84 9.30
N HIS A 47 8.47 18.70 8.59
CA HIS A 47 9.49 17.70 8.85
C HIS A 47 10.87 18.35 8.77
N PRO A 48 11.26 19.14 9.79
CA PRO A 48 12.52 19.87 9.79
C PRO A 48 13.68 18.92 10.16
N TRP A 49 14.23 18.26 9.16
CA TRP A 49 15.38 17.37 9.35
C TRP A 49 16.67 18.16 9.19
N THR A 50 17.54 18.12 10.18
CA THR A 50 18.91 18.60 9.98
C THR A 50 19.81 17.47 9.52
N HIS A 51 20.83 17.81 8.76
CA HIS A 51 21.87 16.86 8.34
C HIS A 51 22.49 16.11 9.54
N GLY A 52 22.77 16.84 10.64
CA GLY A 52 23.35 16.26 11.85
C GLY A 52 22.43 15.25 12.54
N ASP A 53 21.14 15.58 12.63
CA ASP A 53 20.14 14.72 13.28
C ASP A 53 19.95 13.43 12.50
N VAL A 54 19.81 13.52 11.18
CA VAL A 54 19.66 12.33 10.33
C VAL A 54 20.87 11.42 10.42
N ARG A 55 22.08 11.98 10.32
CA ARG A 55 23.32 11.21 10.44
C ARG A 55 23.47 10.54 11.80
N ALA A 56 23.24 11.28 12.89
CA ALA A 56 23.32 10.74 14.24
C ALA A 56 22.31 9.60 14.44
N HIS A 57 21.12 9.76 13.90
CA HIS A 57 20.03 8.79 14.00
C HIS A 57 20.33 7.49 13.24
N LEU A 58 20.79 7.59 11.98
CA LEU A 58 21.18 6.44 11.18
C LEU A 58 22.33 5.68 11.84
N LEU A 59 23.32 6.40 12.40
CA LEU A 59 24.44 5.80 13.10
C LEU A 59 23.99 5.05 14.37
N ALA A 60 23.07 5.63 15.15
CA ALA A 60 22.54 5.00 16.36
C ALA A 60 21.82 3.69 16.06
N GLU A 61 21.19 3.59 14.88
CA GLU A 61 20.50 2.38 14.39
C GLU A 61 21.44 1.43 13.61
N GLY A 62 22.73 1.72 13.57
CA GLY A 62 23.70 0.88 12.86
C GLY A 62 23.55 0.88 11.34
N ILE A 63 22.91 1.91 10.78
CA ILE A 63 22.73 2.08 9.34
C ILE A 63 23.91 2.86 8.78
N THR A 64 24.68 2.22 7.91
CA THR A 64 25.76 2.87 7.19
C THR A 64 25.17 3.64 6.01
N ALA A 65 25.26 4.96 6.06
CA ALA A 65 24.85 5.83 4.97
C ALA A 65 25.77 7.06 4.92
N ASP A 66 26.08 7.50 3.72
CA ASP A 66 26.64 8.83 3.53
C ASP A 66 25.49 9.83 3.43
N VAL A 67 25.56 10.91 4.21
CA VAL A 67 24.52 11.94 4.26
C VAL A 67 25.14 13.24 3.82
N ALA A 68 24.65 13.79 2.73
CA ALA A 68 25.07 15.09 2.20
C ALA A 68 23.89 16.06 2.20
N ARG A 69 24.18 17.32 2.44
CA ARG A 69 23.21 18.40 2.27
C ARG A 69 23.33 18.93 0.86
N LEU A 70 22.22 18.99 0.14
CA LEU A 70 22.17 19.65 -1.16
C LEU A 70 21.77 21.11 -0.95
N GLU A 71 22.60 22.02 -1.43
CA GLU A 71 22.27 23.43 -1.45
C GLU A 71 21.30 23.68 -2.59
N GLN A 72 20.10 24.16 -2.26
CA GLN A 72 19.15 24.63 -3.27
C GLN A 72 19.38 26.11 -3.57
N PRO A 73 19.34 26.52 -4.85
CA PRO A 73 19.26 27.95 -5.17
C PRO A 73 17.92 28.50 -4.67
N LEU A 74 18.01 29.59 -3.88
CA LEU A 74 16.84 30.34 -3.39
C LEU A 74 15.79 30.55 -4.50
N PRO A 75 14.45 30.47 -4.19
CA PRO A 75 13.86 30.95 -2.93
C PRO A 75 13.09 29.92 -2.10
N CYS A 76 13.33 28.62 -2.25
CA CYS A 76 12.61 27.63 -1.46
C CYS A 76 13.23 27.46 -0.07
N PRO A 77 12.45 27.64 1.03
CA PRO A 77 12.93 27.45 2.40
C PRO A 77 13.00 25.97 2.79
N GLY A 78 13.59 25.13 1.96
CA GLY A 78 13.76 23.71 2.21
C GLY A 78 15.22 23.30 2.09
N HIS A 79 15.62 22.34 2.90
CA HIS A 79 16.91 21.67 2.73
C HIS A 79 16.63 20.31 2.08
N GLU A 80 17.42 19.97 1.09
CA GLU A 80 17.43 18.60 0.58
C GLU A 80 18.61 17.84 1.20
N LEU A 81 18.33 16.63 1.59
CA LEU A 81 19.33 15.70 2.07
C LEU A 81 19.47 14.57 1.05
N LEU A 82 20.70 14.27 0.67
CA LEU A 82 21.02 13.12 -0.14
C LEU A 82 21.63 12.03 0.77
N LEU A 83 20.93 10.91 0.87
CA LEU A 83 21.41 9.71 1.55
C LEU A 83 21.93 8.74 0.51
N THR A 84 23.19 8.34 0.61
CA THR A 84 23.75 7.25 -0.19
C THR A 84 23.80 5.99 0.67
N LEU A 85 22.98 5.02 0.30
CA LEU A 85 22.86 3.73 0.97
C LEU A 85 23.69 2.71 0.18
N PRO A 86 24.77 2.14 0.73
CA PRO A 86 25.73 1.36 -0.04
C PRO A 86 25.21 -0.02 -0.45
N SER A 87 24.17 -0.54 0.17
CA SER A 87 23.64 -1.86 -0.14
C SER A 87 22.14 -2.00 0.19
N GLU A 88 21.54 -3.08 -0.31
CA GLU A 88 20.16 -3.46 0.00
C GLU A 88 19.91 -3.65 1.51
N ARG A 89 20.91 -4.03 2.28
CA ARG A 89 20.80 -4.20 3.73
C ARG A 89 20.45 -2.87 4.39
N GLU A 90 21.15 -1.79 4.02
CA GLU A 90 20.92 -0.45 4.54
C GLU A 90 19.56 0.10 4.07
N VAL A 91 19.17 -0.17 2.83
CA VAL A 91 17.82 0.18 2.34
C VAL A 91 16.73 -0.47 3.19
N ARG A 92 16.86 -1.77 3.46
CA ARG A 92 15.91 -2.50 4.31
C ARG A 92 15.96 -2.01 5.78
N ALA A 93 17.14 -1.68 6.29
CA ALA A 93 17.29 -1.16 7.64
C ALA A 93 16.63 0.22 7.77
N LEU A 94 16.84 1.12 6.80
CA LEU A 94 16.15 2.41 6.73
C LEU A 94 14.62 2.23 6.67
N GLY A 95 14.14 1.30 5.86
CA GLY A 95 12.71 0.98 5.77
C GLY A 95 12.13 0.61 7.13
N ARG A 96 12.76 -0.30 7.86
CA ARG A 96 12.32 -0.69 9.22
C ARG A 96 12.37 0.48 10.21
N LEU A 97 13.40 1.31 10.11
CA LEU A 97 13.55 2.48 10.95
C LEU A 97 12.40 3.48 10.77
N VAL A 98 12.03 3.77 9.53
CA VAL A 98 10.91 4.66 9.21
C VAL A 98 9.58 4.00 9.60
N GLU A 99 9.40 2.72 9.28
CA GLU A 99 8.19 1.97 9.60
C GLU A 99 7.91 1.94 11.11
N ALA A 100 8.95 1.79 11.94
CA ALA A 100 8.83 1.82 13.39
C ALA A 100 8.37 3.18 13.97
N ARG A 101 8.36 4.23 13.14
CA ARG A 101 7.94 5.59 13.53
C ARG A 101 6.62 6.03 12.90
N LEU A 102 6.02 5.18 12.09
CA LEU A 102 4.70 5.45 11.55
C LEU A 102 3.67 5.52 12.69
N THR A 103 2.72 6.42 12.56
CA THR A 103 1.54 6.41 13.42
C THR A 103 0.74 5.12 13.19
N GLU A 104 -0.15 4.79 14.11
CA GLU A 104 -1.01 3.62 14.00
C GLU A 104 -1.78 3.57 12.66
N VAL A 105 -2.39 4.68 12.27
CA VAL A 105 -3.13 4.79 11.00
C VAL A 105 -2.21 4.66 9.79
N GLN A 106 -1.02 5.25 9.82
CA GLN A 106 -0.04 5.11 8.73
C GLN A 106 0.44 3.67 8.59
N ASN A 107 0.71 3.01 9.71
CA ASN A 107 1.10 1.60 9.71
C ASN A 107 -0.03 0.71 9.20
N ALA A 108 -1.26 0.93 9.65
CA ALA A 108 -2.43 0.18 9.18
C ALA A 108 -2.64 0.33 7.67
N ALA A 109 -2.55 1.55 7.14
CA ALA A 109 -2.64 1.83 5.71
C ALA A 109 -1.52 1.14 4.91
N LEU A 110 -0.28 1.13 5.44
CA LEU A 110 0.86 0.42 4.83
C LEU A 110 0.64 -1.10 4.81
N GLN A 111 0.16 -1.70 5.91
CA GLN A 111 -0.11 -3.14 5.96
C GLN A 111 -1.23 -3.52 4.99
N LEU A 112 -2.29 -2.73 4.91
CA LEU A 112 -3.38 -2.94 3.96
C LEU A 112 -2.90 -2.80 2.51
N HIS A 113 -2.08 -1.79 2.21
CA HIS A 113 -1.46 -1.64 0.88
C HIS A 113 -0.66 -2.89 0.48
N ARG A 114 0.17 -3.40 1.38
CA ARG A 114 0.95 -4.62 1.16
C ARG A 114 0.05 -5.85 0.95
N ALA A 115 -1.01 -5.98 1.73
CA ALA A 115 -1.96 -7.08 1.61
C ALA A 115 -2.72 -7.05 0.28
N LEU A 116 -3.15 -5.86 -0.17
CA LEU A 116 -3.77 -5.67 -1.48
C LEU A 116 -2.80 -6.03 -2.61
N ALA A 117 -1.56 -5.55 -2.56
CA ALA A 117 -0.53 -5.89 -3.53
C ALA A 117 -0.23 -7.41 -3.54
N HIS A 118 -0.28 -8.08 -2.38
CA HIS A 118 -0.07 -9.52 -2.26
C HIS A 118 -1.12 -10.34 -3.03
N ILE A 119 -2.35 -9.86 -3.09
CA ILE A 119 -3.43 -10.50 -3.85
C ILE A 119 -3.53 -10.00 -5.31
N GLY A 120 -2.58 -9.17 -5.76
CA GLY A 120 -2.52 -8.63 -7.12
C GLY A 120 -3.39 -7.39 -7.36
N VAL A 121 -3.84 -6.73 -6.30
CA VAL A 121 -4.59 -5.47 -6.39
C VAL A 121 -3.62 -4.31 -6.18
N GLU A 122 -3.27 -3.63 -7.27
CA GLU A 122 -2.38 -2.46 -7.25
C GLU A 122 -3.17 -1.22 -6.82
N ARG A 123 -3.46 -1.14 -5.52
CA ARG A 123 -4.16 -0.01 -4.93
C ARG A 123 -3.44 0.49 -3.70
N ARG A 124 -3.26 1.80 -3.62
CA ARG A 124 -2.72 2.48 -2.45
C ARG A 124 -3.87 3.09 -1.66
N PRO A 125 -4.14 2.62 -0.44
CA PRO A 125 -5.05 3.30 0.48
C PRO A 125 -4.55 4.70 0.83
N ASP A 126 -5.46 5.67 0.88
CA ASP A 126 -5.16 7.05 1.28
C ASP A 126 -5.57 7.29 2.74
N ILE A 127 -4.88 8.20 3.42
CA ILE A 127 -5.24 8.61 4.78
C ILE A 127 -5.98 9.93 4.70
N GLN A 128 -7.23 9.94 5.14
CA GLN A 128 -8.10 11.11 5.17
C GLN A 128 -8.26 11.61 6.60
N THR A 129 -8.02 12.90 6.82
CA THR A 129 -8.26 13.52 8.14
C THR A 129 -9.64 14.15 8.14
N MET A 130 -10.53 13.60 8.97
CA MET A 130 -11.91 14.06 9.15
C MET A 130 -12.10 14.60 10.58
N GLY A 131 -11.93 15.90 10.74
CA GLY A 131 -11.92 16.53 12.07
C GLY A 131 -10.74 16.07 12.91
N ILE A 132 -11.02 15.36 14.01
CA ILE A 132 -10.00 14.82 14.94
C ILE A 132 -9.60 13.36 14.62
N ARG A 133 -10.24 12.73 13.65
CA ARG A 133 -10.00 11.33 13.29
C ARG A 133 -9.24 11.26 11.97
N SER A 134 -8.32 10.32 11.90
CA SER A 134 -7.70 9.92 10.65
C SER A 134 -8.25 8.55 10.27
N LEU A 135 -8.78 8.45 9.06
CA LEU A 135 -9.41 7.26 8.52
C LEU A 135 -8.69 6.84 7.24
N ILE A 136 -8.83 5.59 6.87
CA ILE A 136 -8.19 5.00 5.70
C ILE A 136 -9.23 4.82 4.60
N ASP A 137 -9.01 5.48 3.47
CA ASP A 137 -9.80 5.35 2.25
C ASP A 137 -9.14 4.34 1.31
N ILE A 138 -9.77 3.19 1.12
CA ILE A 138 -9.28 2.19 0.16
C ILE A 138 -9.56 2.65 -1.27
N GLY A 139 -10.51 3.56 -1.45
CA GLY A 139 -10.93 4.12 -2.74
C GLY A 139 -11.92 3.23 -3.49
N MET A 140 -11.96 3.40 -4.81
CA MET A 140 -12.85 2.67 -5.70
C MET A 140 -12.07 1.57 -6.44
N PHE A 141 -12.61 0.38 -6.49
CA PHE A 141 -12.08 -0.75 -7.27
C PHE A 141 -12.90 -0.93 -8.53
N ASP A 142 -12.25 -1.26 -9.64
CA ASP A 142 -12.96 -1.84 -10.77
C ASP A 142 -13.47 -3.23 -10.42
N MET A 143 -14.30 -3.81 -11.26
CA MET A 143 -14.94 -5.08 -10.96
C MET A 143 -13.96 -6.24 -10.90
N ASP A 144 -12.86 -6.18 -11.67
CA ASP A 144 -11.83 -7.22 -11.66
C ASP A 144 -11.05 -7.21 -10.33
N ALA A 145 -10.63 -6.04 -9.86
CA ALA A 145 -9.98 -5.88 -8.55
C ALA A 145 -10.93 -6.25 -7.40
N GLY A 146 -12.21 -5.87 -7.51
CA GLY A 146 -13.25 -6.28 -6.56
C GLY A 146 -13.43 -7.80 -6.52
N ALA A 147 -13.43 -8.47 -7.68
CA ALA A 147 -13.53 -9.94 -7.77
C ALA A 147 -12.28 -10.63 -7.19
N LEU A 148 -11.08 -10.07 -7.40
CA LEU A 148 -9.86 -10.57 -6.75
C LEU A 148 -9.96 -10.47 -5.23
N LEU A 149 -10.41 -9.32 -4.71
CA LEU A 149 -10.63 -9.12 -3.29
C LEU A 149 -11.65 -10.12 -2.72
N TYR A 150 -12.80 -10.29 -3.40
CA TYR A 150 -13.84 -11.22 -3.02
C TYR A 150 -13.31 -12.67 -2.89
N ARG A 151 -12.59 -13.16 -3.91
CA ARG A 151 -11.95 -14.49 -3.92
C ARG A 151 -10.94 -14.61 -2.78
N SER A 152 -10.12 -13.59 -2.60
CA SER A 152 -9.07 -13.57 -1.57
C SER A 152 -9.64 -13.54 -0.14
N LEU A 153 -10.88 -13.14 0.05
CA LEU A 153 -11.60 -13.20 1.31
C LEU A 153 -12.38 -14.51 1.50
N GLY A 154 -12.29 -15.45 0.57
CA GLY A 154 -12.97 -16.72 0.62
C GLY A 154 -14.41 -16.68 0.10
N GLY A 155 -14.72 -15.73 -0.76
CA GLY A 155 -16.01 -15.67 -1.45
C GLY A 155 -16.22 -16.86 -2.40
N ASP A 156 -17.46 -17.27 -2.58
CA ASP A 156 -17.82 -18.41 -3.42
C ASP A 156 -17.71 -18.06 -4.92
N GLU A 157 -16.85 -18.78 -5.63
CA GLU A 157 -16.62 -18.61 -7.06
C GLU A 157 -17.90 -18.87 -7.90
N SER A 158 -18.84 -19.64 -7.39
CA SER A 158 -20.11 -19.88 -8.08
C SER A 158 -20.93 -18.59 -8.20
N VAL A 159 -20.90 -17.75 -7.18
CA VAL A 159 -21.58 -16.45 -7.19
C VAL A 159 -21.02 -15.56 -8.29
N LEU A 160 -19.69 -15.49 -8.45
CA LEU A 160 -19.06 -14.68 -9.50
C LEU A 160 -19.38 -15.17 -10.90
N ARG A 161 -19.55 -16.47 -11.09
CA ARG A 161 -19.91 -17.05 -12.40
C ARG A 161 -21.36 -16.75 -12.80
N ASP A 162 -22.23 -16.57 -11.81
CA ASP A 162 -23.66 -16.29 -12.03
C ASP A 162 -23.95 -14.79 -12.20
N LEU A 163 -22.93 -13.93 -12.11
CA LEU A 163 -23.05 -12.48 -12.25
C LEU A 163 -22.57 -12.01 -13.62
N ASP A 164 -23.39 -11.26 -14.33
CA ASP A 164 -22.94 -10.43 -15.44
C ASP A 164 -22.42 -9.09 -14.90
N LEU A 165 -21.11 -9.03 -14.64
CA LEU A 165 -20.47 -7.81 -14.17
C LEU A 165 -20.52 -6.64 -15.18
N GLY A 166 -21.15 -6.81 -16.32
CA GLY A 166 -21.56 -5.77 -17.26
C GLY A 166 -22.94 -5.17 -16.96
N ASP A 167 -23.81 -5.87 -16.21
CA ASP A 167 -25.14 -5.41 -15.81
C ASP A 167 -25.10 -4.69 -14.45
N TRP A 168 -25.82 -3.58 -14.34
CA TRP A 168 -25.85 -2.78 -13.12
C TRP A 168 -26.57 -3.48 -11.95
N HIS A 169 -27.59 -4.30 -12.21
CA HIS A 169 -28.27 -5.07 -11.15
C HIS A 169 -27.34 -6.10 -10.51
N ASP A 170 -26.50 -6.72 -11.31
CA ASP A 170 -25.51 -7.67 -10.81
C ASP A 170 -24.36 -7.00 -10.07
N HIS A 171 -24.09 -5.70 -10.35
CA HIS A 171 -23.14 -4.92 -9.55
C HIS A 171 -23.61 -4.69 -8.12
N GLU A 172 -24.90 -4.34 -7.93
CA GLU A 172 -25.45 -4.17 -6.59
C GLU A 172 -25.46 -5.51 -5.85
N ARG A 173 -25.74 -6.59 -6.55
CA ARG A 173 -25.67 -7.94 -5.99
C ARG A 173 -24.24 -8.28 -5.59
N PHE A 174 -23.27 -7.98 -6.45
CA PHE A 174 -21.85 -8.18 -6.17
C PHE A 174 -21.38 -7.35 -4.97
N ALA A 175 -21.72 -6.06 -4.88
CA ALA A 175 -21.37 -5.20 -3.77
C ALA A 175 -21.90 -5.77 -2.44
N ARG A 176 -23.15 -6.23 -2.40
CA ARG A 176 -23.74 -6.89 -1.23
C ARG A 176 -23.04 -8.21 -0.85
N GLU A 177 -22.66 -9.01 -1.83
CA GLU A 177 -21.91 -10.24 -1.57
C GLU A 177 -20.51 -9.96 -1.04
N LEU A 178 -19.83 -8.94 -1.58
CA LEU A 178 -18.53 -8.50 -1.09
C LEU A 178 -18.63 -7.98 0.35
N GLU A 179 -19.64 -7.15 0.65
CA GLU A 179 -19.94 -6.68 2.00
C GLU A 179 -20.21 -7.85 2.95
N ARG A 180 -20.98 -8.85 2.52
CA ARG A 180 -21.26 -10.05 3.31
C ARG A 180 -20.00 -10.85 3.65
N VAL A 181 -19.09 -11.02 2.67
CA VAL A 181 -17.83 -11.74 2.89
C VAL A 181 -16.91 -10.97 3.83
N ILE A 182 -16.85 -9.65 3.72
CA ILE A 182 -16.10 -8.79 4.63
C ILE A 182 -16.73 -8.85 6.03
N SER A 183 -18.05 -8.69 6.15
CA SER A 183 -18.77 -8.71 7.43
C SER A 183 -18.66 -10.06 8.14
N ALA A 184 -18.51 -11.17 7.44
CA ALA A 184 -18.21 -12.47 8.02
C ALA A 184 -16.88 -12.52 8.80
N THR A 185 -16.05 -11.51 8.67
CA THR A 185 -14.79 -11.34 9.43
C THR A 185 -14.98 -10.64 10.77
N GLY A 186 -16.19 -10.15 11.06
CA GLY A 186 -16.51 -9.34 12.23
C GLY A 186 -16.41 -7.82 11.99
N GLN A 187 -16.08 -7.41 10.76
CA GLN A 187 -16.01 -6.01 10.35
C GLN A 187 -17.36 -5.54 9.80
N VAL A 188 -17.72 -4.29 10.09
CA VAL A 188 -18.83 -3.60 9.43
C VAL A 188 -18.26 -2.63 8.42
N LEU A 189 -18.22 -3.03 7.18
CA LEU A 189 -17.73 -2.21 6.08
C LEU A 189 -18.81 -2.14 5.00
N LEU A 190 -19.30 -0.94 4.75
CA LEU A 190 -20.27 -0.70 3.69
C LEU A 190 -19.56 -0.76 2.34
N VAL A 191 -20.16 -1.49 1.40
CA VAL A 191 -19.69 -1.58 0.02
C VAL A 191 -20.80 -1.08 -0.92
N GLU A 192 -20.50 0.00 -1.62
CA GLU A 192 -21.43 0.62 -2.55
C GLU A 192 -21.08 0.27 -4.00
N SER A 193 -22.09 -0.03 -4.78
CA SER A 193 -21.96 -0.09 -6.25
C SER A 193 -21.96 1.31 -6.83
N VAL A 194 -20.93 1.64 -7.61
CA VAL A 194 -20.83 2.90 -8.34
C VAL A 194 -20.98 2.63 -9.83
N PRO A 195 -22.22 2.72 -10.34
CA PRO A 195 -22.49 2.46 -11.75
C PRO A 195 -21.89 3.57 -12.61
N THR A 196 -21.27 3.19 -13.71
CA THR A 196 -20.81 4.13 -14.72
C THR A 196 -21.91 4.29 -15.77
N CYS A 197 -22.34 5.52 -16.02
CA CYS A 197 -23.30 5.81 -17.09
C CYS A 197 -22.79 5.25 -18.43
N GLY A 198 -23.68 4.60 -19.20
CA GLY A 198 -23.32 3.95 -20.47
C GLY A 198 -22.64 4.89 -21.48
N HIS A 199 -22.92 6.20 -21.40
CA HIS A 199 -22.31 7.24 -22.23
C HIS A 199 -20.87 7.59 -21.77
N CYS A 200 -20.55 7.38 -20.49
CA CYS A 200 -19.26 7.72 -19.89
C CYS A 200 -18.30 6.52 -19.83
N ARG A 201 -18.71 5.32 -20.17
CA ARG A 201 -17.88 4.09 -20.08
C ARG A 201 -16.52 4.22 -20.75
N GLY A 202 -16.45 4.92 -21.88
CA GLY A 202 -15.17 5.11 -22.59
C GLY A 202 -14.23 6.15 -21.96
N ARG A 203 -14.73 7.00 -21.06
CA ARG A 203 -13.94 8.11 -20.44
C ARG A 203 -13.52 7.84 -19.00
N HIS A 204 -14.28 7.06 -18.23
CA HIS A 204 -14.13 6.91 -16.79
C HIS A 204 -13.92 5.46 -16.31
N GLY A 205 -13.66 4.54 -17.23
CA GLY A 205 -13.57 3.11 -16.92
C GLY A 205 -14.95 2.49 -16.70
N GLY A 206 -14.99 1.19 -16.42
CA GLY A 206 -16.21 0.43 -16.16
C GLY A 206 -16.84 0.73 -14.79
N ASN A 207 -17.84 -0.05 -14.46
CA ASN A 207 -18.47 -0.03 -13.14
C ASN A 207 -17.48 -0.34 -12.03
N ARG A 208 -17.72 0.20 -10.84
CA ARG A 208 -16.79 0.16 -9.70
C ARG A 208 -17.54 -0.19 -8.42
N VAL A 209 -16.80 -0.70 -7.45
CA VAL A 209 -17.24 -0.79 -6.06
C VAL A 209 -16.44 0.21 -5.23
N ARG A 210 -17.11 0.89 -4.32
CA ARG A 210 -16.54 1.83 -3.37
C ARG A 210 -16.70 1.26 -1.98
N PHE A 211 -15.69 1.42 -1.18
CA PHE A 211 -15.69 1.06 0.22
C PHE A 211 -15.85 2.30 1.09
N ASP A 212 -16.50 2.15 2.23
CA ASP A 212 -16.48 3.17 3.27
C ASP A 212 -15.10 3.29 3.89
N TYR A 213 -14.90 4.31 4.71
CA TYR A 213 -13.64 4.55 5.41
C TYR A 213 -13.42 3.52 6.51
N LEU A 214 -12.18 3.07 6.64
CA LEU A 214 -11.74 2.16 7.70
C LEU A 214 -11.02 2.95 8.79
N ASP A 215 -11.19 2.55 10.04
CA ASP A 215 -10.23 2.90 11.07
C ASP A 215 -8.98 2.01 11.00
N ALA A 216 -8.00 2.25 11.89
CA ALA A 216 -6.74 1.51 11.86
C ALA A 216 -6.93 0.02 12.19
N ASP A 217 -7.78 -0.30 13.15
CA ASP A 217 -8.04 -1.68 13.58
C ASP A 217 -8.71 -2.48 12.47
N ASP A 218 -9.73 -1.90 11.84
CA ASP A 218 -10.43 -2.51 10.72
C ASP A 218 -9.51 -2.75 9.52
N ALA A 219 -8.64 -1.78 9.19
CA ALA A 219 -7.68 -1.93 8.12
C ALA A 219 -6.65 -3.05 8.40
N LEU A 220 -6.17 -3.17 9.64
CA LEU A 220 -5.27 -4.26 10.05
C LEU A 220 -5.96 -5.62 10.01
N LEU A 221 -7.23 -5.69 10.45
CA LEU A 221 -8.01 -6.92 10.41
C LEU A 221 -8.24 -7.40 8.98
N LEU A 222 -8.57 -6.48 8.06
CA LEU A 222 -8.72 -6.78 6.64
C LEU A 222 -7.39 -7.27 6.03
N ALA A 223 -6.29 -6.58 6.32
CA ALA A 223 -4.96 -6.96 5.85
C ALA A 223 -4.56 -8.37 6.30
N ASP A 224 -4.72 -8.67 7.59
CA ASP A 224 -4.41 -9.99 8.15
C ASP A 224 -5.26 -11.11 7.51
N ARG A 225 -6.53 -10.85 7.24
CA ARG A 225 -7.41 -11.79 6.55
C ARG A 225 -6.92 -12.11 5.13
N LEU A 226 -6.56 -11.08 4.37
CA LEU A 226 -6.05 -11.24 3.02
C LEU A 226 -4.79 -12.11 2.99
N TYR A 227 -3.87 -11.94 3.94
CA TYR A 227 -2.68 -12.76 4.05
C TYR A 227 -2.99 -14.21 4.41
N ARG A 228 -3.90 -14.46 5.36
CA ARG A 228 -4.24 -15.84 5.80
C ARG A 228 -4.88 -16.65 4.70
N THR A 229 -5.82 -16.09 3.96
CA THR A 229 -6.53 -16.80 2.91
C THR A 229 -5.60 -17.13 1.74
N ALA A 230 -4.73 -16.20 1.36
CA ALA A 230 -3.73 -16.46 0.32
C ALA A 230 -2.75 -17.59 0.70
N ALA A 231 -2.33 -17.66 1.98
CA ALA A 231 -1.49 -18.74 2.49
C ALA A 231 -2.20 -20.11 2.42
N SER A 232 -3.50 -20.15 2.73
CA SER A 232 -4.31 -21.37 2.67
C SER A 232 -4.51 -21.86 1.23
N ALA A 233 -4.72 -20.96 0.28
CA ALA A 233 -4.87 -21.28 -1.14
C ALA A 233 -3.56 -21.83 -1.77
N GLY A 234 -2.40 -21.32 -1.31
CA GLY A 234 -1.09 -21.84 -1.72
C GLY A 234 -0.79 -23.25 -1.20
N ALA A 235 -1.26 -23.59 0.00
CA ALA A 235 -1.07 -24.90 0.61
C ALA A 235 -1.99 -25.99 0.01
N ALA A 236 -3.11 -25.64 -0.58
CA ALA A 236 -4.10 -26.56 -1.15
C ALA A 236 -3.80 -26.99 -2.60
N ARG A 237 -2.67 -26.58 -3.21
CA ARG A 237 -2.22 -27.12 -4.50
C ARG A 237 -1.36 -28.37 -4.27
N PRO A 238 -1.94 -29.60 -4.30
CA PRO A 238 -1.13 -30.80 -4.32
C PRO A 238 -0.34 -30.80 -5.63
N GLY A 239 0.97 -31.04 -5.52
CA GLY A 239 1.82 -31.18 -6.69
C GLY A 239 1.28 -32.25 -7.64
N ASN A 240 1.10 -31.86 -8.87
CA ASN A 240 0.86 -32.75 -9.99
C ASN A 240 2.19 -32.93 -10.72
#